data_aa4c1fe4acb1e633d04b2cfdf5e5d6d2
#
_entry.id   aa4c1fe4acb1e633d04b2cfdf5e5d6d2
#
_cell.length_a   1.000
_cell.length_b   1.000
_cell.length_c   1.000
_cell.angle_alpha   90.00
_cell.angle_beta   90.00
_cell.angle_gamma   90.00
#
_symmetry.space_group_name_H-M   'P 1'
#
loop_
_entity.id
_entity.type
_entity.pdbx_description
1 polymer ?
#
loop_
_entity_poly.entity_id
_entity_poly.type
_entity_poly.pdbx_seq_one_letter_code
_entity_poly.pdbx_strand_id
1 'polypeptide(L)'
;LYIWYHYCSLMDCLAYLSYSPSSHIIITQSSSNIHQKEANLKIAFYAHSGGVPAVIHASACGVIETARKHSDKIGKVYAGENGIIGALTENLIDTSLESHSDIAALKHTPSGAFGSCRYKMKSLEANKAEYERLIEVFKAHNIGYFFYNGGGDSADTCLKVSQLSESMGYPIQAIHIPKTVDNDLPVTDNCPGFGSVAKYIAVSTMEASFDVASMAATSTKIFVLEVMGRHAGWIAAAGGLVDASIPVVILFPEVDFDEKAFLDKVDNNVKEFGYCTIVVSEGTKWPDGRFLAEQGTRDDFGHAQLGGAAPVVANLIKNALGYKFHWAVADYLQRSARHLASNSDVEQAYALGQAAVEMALEGKNSVMPAIVRISNNPYKWEIGCGELKDVANVEKMMPKNYISADGFSITDSCREYLLPLIEGENYPP
;
A
#
# COMPACT_ATOMS: atom_id res chain seq x y z
N LEU A 1 -3.72 -11.89 17.70
CA LEU A 1 -2.75 -12.92 18.13
C LEU A 1 -3.38 -14.30 18.40
N TYR A 2 -4.61 -14.39 18.90
CA TYR A 2 -5.24 -15.70 19.30
C TYR A 2 -5.72 -16.59 18.14
N ILE A 3 -5.88 -16.07 16.92
CA ILE A 3 -6.38 -16.84 15.76
C ILE A 3 -5.23 -17.49 14.95
N TRP A 4 -4.00 -17.00 15.07
CA TRP A 4 -2.83 -17.53 14.34
C TRP A 4 -2.07 -18.64 15.06
N TYR A 5 -2.27 -18.83 16.36
CA TYR A 5 -1.55 -19.84 17.16
C TYR A 5 -1.95 -21.30 16.83
N HIS A 6 -3.03 -21.52 16.10
CA HIS A 6 -3.50 -22.90 15.79
C HIS A 6 -2.99 -23.48 14.46
N TYR A 7 -2.26 -22.72 13.65
CA TYR A 7 -1.73 -23.25 12.37
C TYR A 7 -0.27 -23.72 12.43
N CYS A 8 0.51 -23.32 13.43
CA CYS A 8 1.93 -23.71 13.59
C CYS A 8 2.21 -24.75 14.68
N SER A 9 1.23 -25.25 15.43
CA SER A 9 1.49 -26.11 16.60
C SER A 9 1.40 -27.63 16.34
N LEU A 10 1.56 -28.09 15.09
CA LEU A 10 1.48 -29.54 14.76
C LEU A 10 2.83 -30.22 14.43
N MET A 11 3.93 -29.52 14.56
CA MET A 11 5.26 -30.09 14.35
C MET A 11 6.26 -29.60 15.38
N ASP A 12 6.16 -29.95 16.63
CA ASP A 12 7.34 -30.09 17.51
C ASP A 12 6.90 -30.61 18.90
N CYS A 13 6.78 -31.93 18.99
CA CYS A 13 6.93 -32.65 20.24
C CYS A 13 8.21 -33.50 20.13
N LEU A 14 9.16 -33.23 21.01
CA LEU A 14 10.23 -34.10 21.51
C LEU A 14 11.60 -33.38 21.53
N ALA A 15 11.92 -32.80 22.66
CA ALA A 15 13.24 -32.96 23.28
C ALA A 15 13.20 -32.50 24.75
N TYR A 16 13.29 -33.47 25.63
CA TYR A 16 13.37 -33.32 27.09
C TYR A 16 14.83 -33.27 27.55
N LEU A 17 15.08 -32.32 28.50
CA LEU A 17 16.02 -32.43 29.65
C LEU A 17 17.53 -32.39 29.43
N SER A 18 18.15 -31.39 30.05
CA SER A 18 18.94 -31.61 31.25
C SER A 18 19.37 -30.32 31.92
N TYR A 19 18.98 -30.16 33.17
CA TYR A 19 19.40 -29.07 34.06
C TYR A 19 20.56 -29.58 34.91
N SER A 20 21.65 -28.80 35.01
CA SER A 20 22.66 -28.97 36.07
C SER A 20 23.04 -27.58 36.62
N PRO A 21 23.00 -27.40 37.96
CA PRO A 21 23.34 -26.11 38.56
C PRO A 21 24.77 -26.09 39.05
N SER A 22 25.46 -25.04 38.80
CA SER A 22 26.41 -24.37 39.71
C SER A 22 27.51 -23.61 38.97
N SER A 23 27.48 -22.29 39.06
CA SER A 23 28.68 -21.47 39.32
C SER A 23 28.24 -20.05 39.62
N HIS A 24 28.38 -19.66 40.87
CA HIS A 24 28.33 -18.26 41.30
C HIS A 24 29.46 -17.48 40.62
N ILE A 25 29.13 -16.53 39.75
CA ILE A 25 30.07 -15.52 39.29
C ILE A 25 29.55 -14.16 39.73
N ILE A 26 30.41 -13.49 40.45
CA ILE A 26 30.27 -12.12 40.93
C ILE A 26 30.11 -11.20 39.70
N ILE A 27 28.90 -10.67 39.53
CA ILE A 27 28.64 -9.55 38.60
C ILE A 27 28.08 -8.41 39.43
N THR A 28 28.97 -7.60 39.96
CA THR A 28 28.65 -6.32 40.57
C THR A 28 29.46 -5.23 39.89
N GLN A 29 28.77 -4.31 39.22
CA GLN A 29 29.15 -2.99 38.69
C GLN A 29 29.04 -2.71 37.19
N SER A 30 28.85 -3.69 36.31
CA SER A 30 28.59 -3.34 34.89
C SER A 30 27.10 -3.30 34.52
N SER A 31 26.25 -3.97 35.26
CA SER A 31 24.79 -4.05 34.96
C SER A 31 24.02 -2.75 35.21
N SER A 32 24.42 -1.96 36.23
CA SER A 32 23.73 -0.71 36.53
C SER A 32 23.93 0.38 35.46
N ASN A 33 25.11 0.43 34.84
CA ASN A 33 25.41 1.38 33.76
C ASN A 33 24.76 0.99 32.43
N ILE A 34 24.57 -0.31 32.17
CA ILE A 34 23.88 -0.80 30.98
C ILE A 34 22.38 -0.51 31.07
N HIS A 35 21.74 -0.85 32.19
CA HIS A 35 20.33 -0.56 32.43
C HIS A 35 20.00 0.93 32.52
N GLN A 36 20.91 1.77 33.03
CA GLN A 36 20.74 3.24 33.01
C GLN A 36 20.91 3.82 31.62
N LYS A 37 21.74 3.24 30.75
CA LYS A 37 21.93 3.69 29.38
C LYS A 37 20.74 3.29 28.51
N GLU A 38 20.18 2.09 28.70
CA GLU A 38 18.95 1.63 28.03
C GLU A 38 17.73 2.46 28.44
N ALA A 39 17.62 2.86 29.71
CA ALA A 39 16.51 3.67 30.22
C ALA A 39 16.42 5.09 29.64
N ASN A 40 17.50 5.58 28.97
CA ASN A 40 17.56 6.93 28.40
C ASN A 40 17.41 6.98 26.88
N LEU A 41 17.36 5.81 26.19
CA LEU A 41 17.22 5.79 24.73
C LEU A 41 15.79 6.16 24.32
N LYS A 42 15.67 6.93 23.25
CA LYS A 42 14.37 7.20 22.65
C LYS A 42 13.77 5.94 22.06
N ILE A 43 12.46 5.84 22.17
CA ILE A 43 11.64 4.74 21.63
C ILE A 43 11.11 5.17 20.26
N ALA A 44 10.97 4.24 19.34
CA ALA A 44 10.27 4.44 18.08
C ALA A 44 8.82 3.97 18.19
N PHE A 45 7.91 4.70 17.56
CA PHE A 45 6.53 4.30 17.34
C PHE A 45 6.27 4.13 15.85
N TYR A 46 5.71 2.98 15.47
CA TYR A 46 5.33 2.65 14.09
C TYR A 46 3.83 2.42 14.01
N ALA A 47 3.18 2.91 12.97
CA ALA A 47 1.75 2.65 12.76
C ALA A 47 1.39 2.54 11.28
N HIS A 48 0.43 1.65 10.98
CA HIS A 48 -0.24 1.59 9.69
C HIS A 48 -1.38 2.60 9.62
N SER A 49 -1.65 3.11 8.41
CA SER A 49 -2.77 4.01 8.15
C SER A 49 -3.46 3.69 6.83
N GLY A 50 -4.78 3.56 6.88
CA GLY A 50 -5.62 3.27 5.72
C GLY A 50 -5.59 1.82 5.25
N GLY A 51 -5.83 1.58 3.96
CA GLY A 51 -5.79 0.24 3.38
C GLY A 51 -4.41 -0.40 3.48
N VAL A 52 -4.37 -1.72 3.62
CA VAL A 52 -3.15 -2.50 3.83
C VAL A 52 -2.80 -3.31 2.57
N PRO A 53 -1.90 -2.81 1.71
CA PRO A 53 -1.45 -3.57 0.54
C PRO A 53 -0.58 -4.77 0.93
N ALA A 54 -0.37 -5.66 -0.03
CA ALA A 54 0.35 -6.92 0.16
C ALA A 54 1.78 -6.77 0.73
N VAL A 55 2.41 -5.61 0.55
CA VAL A 55 3.81 -5.35 0.94
C VAL A 55 3.95 -4.42 2.16
N ILE A 56 2.85 -4.02 2.81
CA ILE A 56 2.92 -3.07 3.94
C ILE A 56 3.82 -3.57 5.07
N HIS A 57 3.84 -4.87 5.30
CA HIS A 57 4.67 -5.48 6.32
C HIS A 57 6.15 -5.55 5.93
N ALA A 58 6.51 -5.50 4.65
CA ALA A 58 7.91 -5.36 4.26
C ALA A 58 8.48 -4.03 4.75
N SER A 59 7.70 -2.94 4.68
CA SER A 59 8.08 -1.65 5.28
C SER A 59 8.19 -1.73 6.80
N ALA A 60 7.23 -2.37 7.48
CA ALA A 60 7.28 -2.57 8.93
C ALA A 60 8.53 -3.37 9.36
N CYS A 61 8.82 -4.45 8.64
CA CYS A 61 10.01 -5.27 8.86
C CYS A 61 11.30 -4.44 8.69
N GLY A 62 11.37 -3.61 7.62
CA GLY A 62 12.49 -2.70 7.38
C GLY A 62 12.71 -1.73 8.55
N VAL A 63 11.65 -1.15 9.10
CA VAL A 63 11.72 -0.28 10.29
C VAL A 63 12.22 -1.05 11.51
N ILE A 64 11.60 -2.17 11.85
CA ILE A 64 11.90 -2.90 13.08
C ILE A 64 13.31 -3.49 13.05
N GLU A 65 13.70 -4.14 11.95
CA GLU A 65 15.05 -4.72 11.82
C GLU A 65 16.14 -3.65 11.84
N THR A 66 15.90 -2.48 11.20
CA THR A 66 16.89 -1.39 11.20
C THR A 66 16.98 -0.73 12.56
N ALA A 67 15.86 -0.50 13.26
CA ALA A 67 15.89 -0.02 14.63
C ALA A 67 16.67 -0.97 15.56
N ARG A 68 16.50 -2.30 15.41
CA ARG A 68 17.27 -3.31 16.17
C ARG A 68 18.77 -3.27 15.88
N LYS A 69 19.19 -2.95 14.64
CA LYS A 69 20.61 -2.75 14.29
C LYS A 69 21.21 -1.53 14.99
N HIS A 70 20.40 -0.53 15.28
CA HIS A 70 20.77 0.71 15.98
C HIS A 70 20.28 0.73 17.44
N SER A 71 20.35 -0.39 18.13
CA SER A 71 19.93 -0.54 19.53
C SER A 71 20.73 0.32 20.53
N ASP A 72 21.83 0.93 20.09
CA ASP A 72 22.60 1.94 20.82
C ASP A 72 21.96 3.35 20.77
N LYS A 73 20.99 3.58 19.86
CA LYS A 73 20.28 4.87 19.63
C LYS A 73 18.78 4.77 19.82
N ILE A 74 18.16 3.65 19.42
CA ILE A 74 16.73 3.37 19.53
C ILE A 74 16.55 2.22 20.51
N GLY A 75 15.84 2.46 21.63
CA GLY A 75 15.66 1.44 22.66
C GLY A 75 14.79 0.26 22.19
N LYS A 76 13.69 0.56 21.52
CA LYS A 76 12.79 -0.42 20.89
C LYS A 76 11.81 0.26 19.92
N VAL A 77 10.99 -0.56 19.25
CA VAL A 77 9.88 -0.12 18.42
C VAL A 77 8.57 -0.58 19.04
N TYR A 78 7.68 0.34 19.33
CA TYR A 78 6.26 0.05 19.57
C TYR A 78 5.48 0.13 18.26
N ALA A 79 4.64 -0.86 17.98
CA ALA A 79 3.63 -0.77 16.93
C ALA A 79 2.28 -0.39 17.54
N GLY A 80 1.59 0.57 16.92
CA GLY A 80 0.25 0.96 17.37
C GLY A 80 -0.80 -0.08 16.96
N GLU A 81 -1.54 -0.63 17.94
CA GLU A 81 -2.66 -1.50 17.64
C GLU A 81 -3.78 -0.70 16.95
N ASN A 82 -4.16 -1.14 15.75
CA ASN A 82 -5.07 -0.40 14.88
C ASN A 82 -4.59 1.02 14.52
N GLY A 83 -3.30 1.14 14.18
CA GLY A 83 -2.73 2.38 13.69
C GLY A 83 -2.55 3.46 14.76
N ILE A 84 -2.88 4.72 14.43
CA ILE A 84 -2.72 5.84 15.36
C ILE A 84 -3.70 5.77 16.54
N ILE A 85 -4.81 5.05 16.40
CA ILE A 85 -5.76 4.80 17.51
C ILE A 85 -5.03 4.11 18.64
N GLY A 86 -4.12 3.17 18.37
CA GLY A 86 -3.31 2.51 19.38
C GLY A 86 -2.46 3.48 20.18
N ALA A 87 -1.93 4.55 19.57
CA ALA A 87 -1.24 5.59 20.31
C ALA A 87 -2.20 6.40 21.19
N LEU A 88 -3.36 6.80 20.66
CA LEU A 88 -4.36 7.59 21.39
C LEU A 88 -4.93 6.84 22.61
N THR A 89 -5.07 5.53 22.51
CA THR A 89 -5.62 4.63 23.55
C THR A 89 -4.53 3.94 24.38
N GLU A 90 -3.27 4.18 24.08
CA GLU A 90 -2.10 3.55 24.75
C GLU A 90 -2.01 2.02 24.52
N ASN A 91 -2.62 1.51 23.46
CA ASN A 91 -2.51 0.11 23.05
C ASN A 91 -1.26 -0.05 22.16
N LEU A 92 -0.12 -0.28 22.79
CA LEU A 92 1.19 -0.33 22.18
C LEU A 92 1.73 -1.76 22.15
N ILE A 93 1.94 -2.32 20.97
CA ILE A 93 2.53 -3.65 20.77
C ILE A 93 4.05 -3.52 20.87
N ASP A 94 4.66 -4.17 21.82
CA ASP A 94 6.12 -4.19 21.99
C ASP A 94 6.76 -5.21 21.05
N THR A 95 7.29 -4.74 19.92
CA THR A 95 7.93 -5.61 18.93
C THR A 95 9.25 -6.20 19.40
N SER A 96 9.84 -5.72 20.49
CA SER A 96 11.07 -6.29 21.04
C SER A 96 10.87 -7.66 21.69
N LEU A 97 9.62 -8.02 22.00
CA LEU A 97 9.24 -9.32 22.55
C LEU A 97 9.18 -10.42 21.49
N GLU A 98 9.13 -10.04 20.21
CA GLU A 98 9.08 -10.97 19.08
C GLU A 98 10.48 -11.41 18.65
N SER A 99 10.61 -12.66 18.22
CA SER A 99 11.89 -13.19 17.73
C SER A 99 12.33 -12.53 16.41
N HIS A 100 13.59 -12.68 16.03
CA HIS A 100 14.08 -12.23 14.73
C HIS A 100 13.38 -12.92 13.58
N SER A 101 13.04 -14.21 13.71
CA SER A 101 12.31 -15.00 12.72
C SER A 101 10.87 -14.50 12.54
N ASP A 102 10.18 -14.15 13.64
CA ASP A 102 8.80 -13.65 13.59
C ASP A 102 8.74 -12.29 12.91
N ILE A 103 9.69 -11.40 13.20
CA ILE A 103 9.81 -10.13 12.51
C ILE A 103 10.12 -10.32 11.02
N ALA A 104 11.05 -11.23 10.68
CA ALA A 104 11.35 -11.52 9.27
C ALA A 104 10.15 -12.10 8.52
N ALA A 105 9.31 -12.92 9.19
CA ALA A 105 8.10 -13.49 8.63
C ALA A 105 7.05 -12.42 8.24
N LEU A 106 7.11 -11.21 8.82
CA LEU A 106 6.25 -10.09 8.42
C LEU A 106 6.33 -9.79 6.92
N LYS A 107 7.49 -9.94 6.28
CA LYS A 107 7.65 -9.73 4.83
C LYS A 107 6.70 -10.56 3.99
N HIS A 108 6.27 -11.71 4.51
CA HIS A 108 5.41 -12.66 3.82
C HIS A 108 3.97 -12.69 4.37
N THR A 109 3.70 -11.92 5.41
CA THR A 109 2.40 -11.87 6.07
C THR A 109 1.46 -10.93 5.34
N PRO A 110 0.30 -11.38 4.86
CA PRO A 110 -0.70 -10.51 4.24
C PRO A 110 -1.42 -9.64 5.27
N SER A 111 -2.12 -8.61 4.82
CA SER A 111 -2.93 -7.69 5.62
C SER A 111 -2.12 -6.86 6.63
N GLY A 112 -2.68 -6.52 7.79
CA GLY A 112 -2.06 -5.69 8.82
C GLY A 112 -1.95 -6.43 10.16
N ALA A 113 -0.80 -7.02 10.49
CA ALA A 113 -0.58 -7.76 11.74
C ALA A 113 -0.78 -6.89 13.00
N PHE A 114 -0.49 -5.60 12.88
CA PHE A 114 -0.72 -4.62 13.95
C PHE A 114 -2.10 -3.94 13.86
N GLY A 115 -2.96 -4.37 12.93
CA GLY A 115 -4.15 -3.62 12.55
C GLY A 115 -3.83 -2.36 11.74
N SER A 116 -4.86 -1.67 11.33
CA SER A 116 -4.79 -0.37 10.66
C SER A 116 -6.09 0.38 10.92
N CYS A 117 -6.12 1.69 10.69
CA CYS A 117 -7.34 2.47 10.82
C CYS A 117 -7.51 3.47 9.67
N ARG A 118 -8.77 3.76 9.35
CA ARG A 118 -9.17 4.89 8.51
C ARG A 118 -9.57 6.05 9.43
N TYR A 119 -8.58 6.61 10.12
CA TYR A 119 -8.78 7.68 11.07
C TYR A 119 -8.05 8.93 10.61
N LYS A 120 -8.80 9.98 10.24
CA LYS A 120 -8.25 11.26 9.81
C LYS A 120 -8.30 12.25 10.97
N MET A 121 -7.14 12.58 11.52
CA MET A 121 -7.02 13.70 12.44
C MET A 121 -7.31 15.00 11.66
N LYS A 122 -8.32 15.75 12.10
CA LYS A 122 -8.72 17.02 11.47
C LYS A 122 -7.64 18.09 11.64
N SER A 123 -7.96 19.37 11.41
CA SER A 123 -7.01 20.46 11.63
C SER A 123 -6.57 20.52 13.11
N LEU A 124 -5.41 21.11 13.37
CA LEU A 124 -4.90 21.30 14.73
C LEU A 124 -5.91 22.05 15.63
N GLU A 125 -6.63 23.03 15.07
CA GLU A 125 -7.64 23.80 15.79
C GLU A 125 -8.86 22.94 16.15
N ALA A 126 -9.30 22.07 15.24
CA ALA A 126 -10.50 21.26 15.43
C ALA A 126 -10.28 20.03 16.34
N ASN A 127 -9.06 19.49 16.36
CA ASN A 127 -8.71 18.25 17.10
C ASN A 127 -7.55 18.45 18.06
N LYS A 128 -7.36 19.65 18.61
CA LYS A 128 -6.23 19.96 19.48
C LYS A 128 -6.05 18.96 20.62
N ALA A 129 -7.13 18.57 21.29
CA ALA A 129 -7.09 17.63 22.41
C ALA A 129 -6.55 16.24 22.00
N GLU A 130 -6.86 15.75 20.79
CA GLU A 130 -6.34 14.46 20.32
C GLU A 130 -4.84 14.52 20.01
N TYR A 131 -4.38 15.61 19.43
CA TYR A 131 -2.96 15.83 19.19
C TYR A 131 -2.19 16.00 20.50
N GLU A 132 -2.76 16.75 21.48
CA GLU A 132 -2.18 16.87 22.82
C GLU A 132 -2.09 15.50 23.50
N ARG A 133 -3.16 14.69 23.44
CA ARG A 133 -3.16 13.31 23.95
C ARG A 133 -2.08 12.46 23.31
N LEU A 134 -1.92 12.54 21.98
CA LEU A 134 -0.87 11.80 21.26
C LEU A 134 0.52 12.15 21.78
N ILE A 135 0.82 13.44 21.94
CA ILE A 135 2.12 13.90 22.44
C ILE A 135 2.31 13.53 23.92
N GLU A 136 1.26 13.55 24.74
CA GLU A 136 1.32 13.06 26.14
C GLU A 136 1.71 11.59 26.21
N VAL A 137 1.09 10.73 25.39
CA VAL A 137 1.44 9.30 25.31
C VAL A 137 2.88 9.13 24.82
N PHE A 138 3.27 9.84 23.78
CA PHE A 138 4.64 9.79 23.28
C PHE A 138 5.66 10.21 24.34
N LYS A 139 5.36 11.23 25.11
CA LYS A 139 6.19 11.69 26.22
C LYS A 139 6.25 10.66 27.36
N ALA A 140 5.11 10.07 27.74
CA ALA A 140 5.02 9.07 28.81
C ALA A 140 5.85 7.81 28.49
N HIS A 141 5.89 7.41 27.22
CA HIS A 141 6.64 6.23 26.75
C HIS A 141 8.02 6.56 26.18
N ASN A 142 8.52 7.78 26.34
CA ASN A 142 9.79 8.27 25.81
C ASN A 142 9.93 8.07 24.28
N ILE A 143 8.81 8.14 23.54
CA ILE A 143 8.80 8.02 22.07
C ILE A 143 9.39 9.30 21.46
N GLY A 144 10.49 9.16 20.73
CA GLY A 144 11.17 10.27 20.05
C GLY A 144 11.18 10.13 18.53
N TYR A 145 10.75 8.98 18.01
CA TYR A 145 10.65 8.69 16.58
C TYR A 145 9.25 8.22 16.24
N PHE A 146 8.63 8.85 15.25
CA PHE A 146 7.29 8.53 14.77
C PHE A 146 7.35 8.11 13.29
N PHE A 147 7.12 6.84 13.01
CA PHE A 147 7.08 6.25 11.67
C PHE A 147 5.63 5.95 11.29
N TYR A 148 5.08 6.71 10.35
CA TYR A 148 3.68 6.59 9.96
C TYR A 148 3.56 6.10 8.52
N ASN A 149 3.13 4.85 8.33
CA ASN A 149 3.06 4.18 7.04
C ASN A 149 1.67 4.34 6.45
N GLY A 150 1.53 5.19 5.42
CA GLY A 150 0.23 5.53 4.87
C GLY A 150 0.24 6.31 3.56
N GLY A 151 -0.93 6.79 3.18
CA GLY A 151 -1.18 7.63 2.00
C GLY A 151 -1.07 9.14 2.30
N GLY A 152 -1.65 9.97 1.41
CA GLY A 152 -1.57 11.43 1.50
C GLY A 152 -2.13 12.03 2.79
N ASP A 153 -3.29 11.54 3.27
CA ASP A 153 -3.85 11.96 4.56
C ASP A 153 -2.94 11.62 5.74
N SER A 154 -2.19 10.53 5.64
CA SER A 154 -1.22 10.13 6.67
C SER A 154 0.02 11.01 6.64
N ALA A 155 0.45 11.46 5.47
CA ALA A 155 1.53 12.44 5.31
C ALA A 155 1.16 13.78 5.98
N ASP A 156 -0.07 14.25 5.77
CA ASP A 156 -0.63 15.44 6.42
C ASP A 156 -0.65 15.31 7.95
N THR A 157 -1.14 14.15 8.45
CA THR A 157 -1.13 13.87 9.90
C THR A 157 0.29 13.86 10.45
N CYS A 158 1.24 13.20 9.77
CA CYS A 158 2.64 13.13 10.17
C CYS A 158 3.27 14.52 10.27
N LEU A 159 3.00 15.40 9.29
CA LEU A 159 3.46 16.79 9.30
C LEU A 159 2.90 17.58 10.49
N LYS A 160 1.60 17.47 10.75
CA LYS A 160 0.92 18.14 11.90
C LYS A 160 1.46 17.66 13.25
N VAL A 161 1.69 16.34 13.40
CA VAL A 161 2.27 15.77 14.63
C VAL A 161 3.66 16.34 14.88
N SER A 162 4.50 16.43 13.85
CA SER A 162 5.82 17.06 13.96
C SER A 162 5.73 18.50 14.45
N GLN A 163 4.93 19.33 13.79
CA GLN A 163 4.77 20.75 14.13
C GLN A 163 4.27 20.96 15.55
N LEU A 164 3.28 20.17 15.98
CA LEU A 164 2.74 20.27 17.33
C LEU A 164 3.72 19.81 18.39
N SER A 165 4.45 18.73 18.14
CA SER A 165 5.45 18.20 19.09
C SER A 165 6.52 19.25 19.42
N GLU A 166 6.94 20.03 18.43
CA GLU A 166 7.87 21.16 18.62
C GLU A 166 7.23 22.27 19.47
N SER A 167 5.98 22.66 19.14
CA SER A 167 5.25 23.73 19.85
C SER A 167 4.97 23.36 21.32
N MET A 168 4.81 22.07 21.63
CA MET A 168 4.62 21.54 22.98
C MET A 168 5.93 21.29 23.74
N GLY A 169 7.09 21.62 23.16
CA GLY A 169 8.40 21.44 23.80
C GLY A 169 8.83 19.97 23.94
N TYR A 170 8.26 19.08 23.13
CA TYR A 170 8.67 17.68 23.02
C TYR A 170 8.90 17.28 21.56
N PRO A 171 9.97 17.78 20.93
CA PRO A 171 10.25 17.52 19.52
C PRO A 171 10.51 16.04 19.25
N ILE A 172 9.90 15.51 18.20
CA ILE A 172 10.07 14.15 17.70
C ILE A 172 10.45 14.18 16.22
N GLN A 173 11.20 13.19 15.77
CA GLN A 173 11.41 12.96 14.33
C GLN A 173 10.20 12.20 13.78
N ALA A 174 9.41 12.88 12.96
CA ALA A 174 8.25 12.32 12.30
C ALA A 174 8.60 12.03 10.83
N ILE A 175 8.60 10.76 10.46
CA ILE A 175 8.91 10.27 9.12
C ILE A 175 7.69 9.55 8.58
N HIS A 176 7.20 9.98 7.43
CA HIS A 176 6.13 9.30 6.70
C HIS A 176 6.72 8.22 5.80
N ILE A 177 6.20 7.00 5.86
CA ILE A 177 6.59 5.91 4.97
C ILE A 177 5.52 5.78 3.90
N PRO A 178 5.86 5.96 2.60
CA PRO A 178 4.86 5.96 1.54
C PRO A 178 4.22 4.58 1.38
N LYS A 179 2.91 4.56 1.24
CA LYS A 179 2.11 3.36 0.99
C LYS A 179 0.79 3.78 0.34
N THR A 180 0.50 3.26 -0.84
CA THR A 180 -0.83 3.25 -1.46
C THR A 180 -0.81 2.38 -2.71
N VAL A 181 -1.91 1.67 -2.97
CA VAL A 181 -2.11 0.94 -4.23
C VAL A 181 -2.43 1.89 -5.39
N ASP A 182 -2.92 3.09 -5.09
CA ASP A 182 -3.37 4.07 -6.09
C ASP A 182 -2.21 4.78 -6.80
N ASN A 183 -0.97 4.62 -6.30
CA ASN A 183 0.24 5.22 -6.86
C ASN A 183 0.17 6.76 -6.98
N ASP A 184 -0.55 7.40 -6.09
CA ASP A 184 -0.97 8.80 -6.15
C ASP A 184 -0.13 9.76 -5.28
N LEU A 185 0.89 9.28 -4.55
CA LEU A 185 1.78 10.15 -3.81
C LEU A 185 2.80 10.83 -4.72
N PRO A 186 2.95 12.17 -4.63
CA PRO A 186 4.00 12.88 -5.37
C PRO A 186 5.39 12.63 -4.78
N VAL A 187 6.43 13.13 -5.43
CA VAL A 187 7.85 13.07 -5.03
C VAL A 187 8.47 11.67 -5.14
N THR A 188 7.70 10.60 -5.08
CA THR A 188 8.17 9.23 -5.31
C THR A 188 7.80 8.75 -6.71
N ASP A 189 8.67 7.96 -7.35
CA ASP A 189 8.39 7.36 -8.67
C ASP A 189 7.15 6.48 -8.60
N ASN A 190 7.13 5.56 -7.66
CA ASN A 190 6.00 4.67 -7.38
C ASN A 190 5.81 4.49 -5.87
N CYS A 191 4.62 4.02 -5.49
CA CYS A 191 4.26 3.78 -4.10
C CYS A 191 4.26 2.28 -3.80
N PRO A 192 4.83 1.84 -2.66
CA PRO A 192 4.70 0.44 -2.23
C PRO A 192 3.25 -0.01 -2.12
N GLY A 193 2.98 -1.16 -2.70
CA GLY A 193 1.65 -1.73 -2.89
C GLY A 193 1.18 -1.65 -4.34
N PHE A 194 1.56 -0.62 -5.08
CA PHE A 194 1.15 -0.45 -6.47
C PHE A 194 1.73 -1.53 -7.38
N GLY A 195 3.04 -1.84 -7.31
CA GLY A 195 3.68 -2.84 -8.16
C GLY A 195 3.01 -4.21 -8.05
N SER A 196 2.65 -4.62 -6.84
CA SER A 196 1.95 -5.89 -6.60
C SER A 196 0.51 -5.88 -7.12
N VAL A 197 -0.22 -4.78 -6.94
CA VAL A 197 -1.58 -4.61 -7.51
C VAL A 197 -1.53 -4.60 -9.03
N ALA A 198 -0.58 -3.89 -9.63
CA ALA A 198 -0.39 -3.85 -11.08
C ALA A 198 -0.12 -5.26 -11.64
N LYS A 199 0.72 -6.06 -10.96
CA LYS A 199 0.95 -7.46 -11.32
C LYS A 199 -0.34 -8.30 -11.23
N TYR A 200 -1.09 -8.16 -10.15
CA TYR A 200 -2.37 -8.86 -9.99
C TYR A 200 -3.35 -8.54 -11.12
N ILE A 201 -3.51 -7.27 -11.48
CA ILE A 201 -4.43 -6.84 -12.54
C ILE A 201 -3.94 -7.30 -13.91
N ALA A 202 -2.64 -7.19 -14.22
CA ALA A 202 -2.09 -7.67 -15.48
C ALA A 202 -2.32 -9.18 -15.67
N VAL A 203 -1.99 -9.99 -14.65
CA VAL A 203 -2.18 -11.44 -14.68
C VAL A 203 -3.66 -11.80 -14.77
N SER A 204 -4.51 -11.23 -13.93
CA SER A 204 -5.95 -11.51 -13.90
C SER A 204 -6.63 -11.12 -15.22
N THR A 205 -6.24 -10.00 -15.83
CA THR A 205 -6.75 -9.56 -17.14
C THR A 205 -6.37 -10.56 -18.23
N MET A 206 -5.12 -11.01 -18.25
CA MET A 206 -4.61 -11.97 -19.21
C MET A 206 -5.33 -13.32 -19.10
N GLU A 207 -5.40 -13.89 -17.89
CA GLU A 207 -6.01 -15.19 -17.63
C GLU A 207 -7.51 -15.18 -17.93
N ALA A 208 -8.23 -14.14 -17.51
CA ALA A 208 -9.65 -13.97 -17.83
C ALA A 208 -9.89 -13.81 -19.35
N SER A 209 -8.99 -13.12 -20.04
CA SER A 209 -9.05 -12.99 -21.51
C SER A 209 -8.90 -14.33 -22.21
N PHE A 210 -7.99 -15.18 -21.77
CA PHE A 210 -7.84 -16.53 -22.32
C PHE A 210 -9.04 -17.42 -22.02
N ASP A 211 -9.64 -17.32 -20.84
CA ASP A 211 -10.85 -18.06 -20.50
C ASP A 211 -12.03 -17.67 -21.42
N VAL A 212 -12.26 -16.36 -21.59
CA VAL A 212 -13.30 -15.87 -22.49
C VAL A 212 -13.01 -16.27 -23.94
N ALA A 213 -11.79 -16.12 -24.42
CA ALA A 213 -11.39 -16.51 -25.77
C ALA A 213 -11.72 -17.99 -26.05
N SER A 214 -11.50 -18.87 -25.06
CA SER A 214 -11.75 -20.32 -25.19
C SER A 214 -13.20 -20.69 -25.47
N MET A 215 -14.17 -19.86 -25.05
CA MET A 215 -15.60 -20.13 -25.22
C MET A 215 -16.34 -19.10 -26.10
N ALA A 216 -15.66 -18.08 -26.59
CA ALA A 216 -16.26 -16.95 -27.30
C ALA A 216 -17.04 -17.36 -28.57
N ALA A 217 -16.66 -18.45 -29.24
CA ALA A 217 -17.32 -18.93 -30.46
C ALA A 217 -18.79 -19.28 -30.20
N THR A 218 -19.14 -19.81 -29.04
CA THR A 218 -20.47 -20.36 -28.76
C THR A 218 -21.17 -19.76 -27.54
N SER A 219 -20.46 -18.95 -26.73
CA SER A 219 -21.00 -18.47 -25.44
C SER A 219 -20.60 -17.01 -25.16
N THR A 220 -19.93 -16.78 -24.03
CA THR A 220 -19.53 -15.45 -23.51
C THR A 220 -18.49 -14.79 -24.40
N LYS A 221 -18.72 -13.54 -24.77
CA LYS A 221 -17.79 -12.75 -25.60
C LYS A 221 -17.16 -11.59 -24.83
N ILE A 222 -17.71 -11.24 -23.69
CA ILE A 222 -17.31 -10.06 -22.91
C ILE A 222 -16.97 -10.45 -21.49
N PHE A 223 -15.84 -9.98 -21.01
CA PHE A 223 -15.53 -9.98 -19.58
C PHE A 223 -15.19 -8.55 -19.13
N VAL A 224 -15.74 -8.13 -17.99
CA VAL A 224 -15.49 -6.81 -17.42
C VAL A 224 -14.87 -6.98 -16.04
N LEU A 225 -13.65 -6.44 -15.85
CA LEU A 225 -12.95 -6.41 -14.58
C LEU A 225 -12.98 -4.98 -14.02
N GLU A 226 -13.64 -4.80 -12.87
CA GLU A 226 -13.60 -3.55 -12.13
C GLU A 226 -12.40 -3.52 -11.18
N VAL A 227 -11.68 -2.40 -11.19
CA VAL A 227 -10.48 -2.18 -10.38
C VAL A 227 -10.58 -0.89 -9.57
N MET A 228 -9.82 -0.82 -8.48
CA MET A 228 -9.66 0.40 -7.69
C MET A 228 -9.00 1.50 -8.52
N GLY A 229 -9.15 2.75 -8.09
CA GLY A 229 -8.58 3.93 -8.71
C GLY A 229 -9.62 5.03 -8.86
N ARG A 230 -9.90 5.77 -7.77
CA ARG A 230 -10.95 6.78 -7.76
C ARG A 230 -10.62 7.99 -8.64
N HIS A 231 -9.40 8.50 -8.56
CA HIS A 231 -8.99 9.72 -9.23
C HIS A 231 -7.92 9.47 -10.29
N ALA A 232 -7.07 8.47 -10.11
CA ALA A 232 -5.97 8.15 -10.99
C ALA A 232 -6.08 6.70 -11.51
N GLY A 233 -5.89 6.53 -12.80
CA GLY A 233 -6.07 5.27 -13.53
C GLY A 233 -4.86 4.34 -13.54
N TRP A 234 -3.91 4.52 -12.66
CA TRP A 234 -2.68 3.72 -12.60
C TRP A 234 -2.94 2.20 -12.52
N ILE A 235 -3.92 1.79 -11.70
CA ILE A 235 -4.28 0.36 -11.55
C ILE A 235 -4.94 -0.15 -12.83
N ALA A 236 -5.88 0.62 -13.41
CA ALA A 236 -6.53 0.24 -14.66
C ALA A 236 -5.53 0.12 -15.81
N ALA A 237 -4.52 1.01 -15.87
CA ALA A 237 -3.46 0.97 -16.86
C ALA A 237 -2.69 -0.37 -16.87
N ALA A 238 -2.55 -1.03 -15.71
CA ALA A 238 -1.89 -2.32 -15.61
C ALA A 238 -2.61 -3.42 -16.41
N GLY A 239 -3.91 -3.31 -16.64
CA GLY A 239 -4.66 -4.19 -17.55
C GLY A 239 -4.17 -4.13 -18.99
N GLY A 240 -3.48 -3.05 -19.38
CA GLY A 240 -2.86 -2.89 -20.70
C GLY A 240 -1.49 -3.57 -20.84
N LEU A 241 -0.96 -4.19 -19.78
CA LEU A 241 0.31 -4.93 -19.85
C LEU A 241 0.21 -6.29 -20.53
N VAL A 242 -0.98 -6.74 -20.84
CA VAL A 242 -1.21 -7.97 -21.62
C VAL A 242 -0.57 -7.88 -23.02
N ASP A 243 -0.43 -9.02 -23.69
CA ASP A 243 0.05 -9.07 -25.07
C ASP A 243 -0.87 -8.27 -26.01
N ALA A 244 -0.28 -7.61 -27.01
CA ALA A 244 -1.01 -6.78 -27.97
C ALA A 244 -2.07 -7.55 -28.80
N SER A 245 -1.97 -8.89 -28.89
CA SER A 245 -2.98 -9.74 -29.54
C SER A 245 -4.25 -9.95 -28.71
N ILE A 246 -4.25 -9.56 -27.43
CA ILE A 246 -5.41 -9.68 -26.54
C ILE A 246 -6.24 -8.39 -26.61
N PRO A 247 -7.51 -8.44 -27.03
CA PRO A 247 -8.36 -7.25 -27.18
C PRO A 247 -8.85 -6.73 -25.82
N VAL A 248 -8.09 -5.80 -25.24
CA VAL A 248 -8.43 -5.14 -23.97
C VAL A 248 -8.85 -3.70 -24.24
N VAL A 249 -9.94 -3.27 -23.59
CA VAL A 249 -10.41 -1.89 -23.53
C VAL A 249 -10.31 -1.42 -22.10
N ILE A 250 -9.65 -0.28 -21.86
CA ILE A 250 -9.46 0.28 -20.53
C ILE A 250 -10.28 1.56 -20.39
N LEU A 251 -11.01 1.68 -19.28
CA LEU A 251 -11.75 2.88 -18.93
C LEU A 251 -11.06 3.58 -17.74
N PHE A 252 -10.54 4.76 -18.02
CA PHE A 252 -9.73 5.56 -17.09
C PHE A 252 -10.57 6.64 -16.40
N PRO A 253 -10.28 6.98 -15.13
CA PRO A 253 -10.93 8.12 -14.47
C PRO A 253 -10.51 9.48 -15.02
N GLU A 254 -9.37 9.55 -15.75
CA GLU A 254 -8.85 10.74 -16.42
C GLU A 254 -9.55 11.06 -17.75
N VAL A 255 -10.36 10.13 -18.27
CA VAL A 255 -11.03 10.25 -19.57
C VAL A 255 -12.52 10.22 -19.36
N ASP A 256 -13.23 11.26 -19.82
CA ASP A 256 -14.69 11.28 -19.80
C ASP A 256 -15.24 10.11 -20.62
N PHE A 257 -16.18 9.36 -20.06
CA PHE A 257 -16.72 8.17 -20.69
C PHE A 257 -17.63 8.53 -21.87
N ASP A 258 -17.13 8.28 -23.08
CA ASP A 258 -17.92 8.36 -24.32
C ASP A 258 -18.54 6.98 -24.61
N GLU A 259 -19.82 6.84 -24.32
CA GLU A 259 -20.56 5.59 -24.48
C GLU A 259 -20.53 5.09 -25.93
N LYS A 260 -20.68 6.01 -26.91
CA LYS A 260 -20.68 5.61 -28.32
C LYS A 260 -19.32 5.11 -28.78
N ALA A 261 -18.27 5.88 -28.52
CA ALA A 261 -16.91 5.50 -28.89
C ALA A 261 -16.50 4.18 -28.20
N PHE A 262 -16.89 3.99 -26.95
CA PHE A 262 -16.68 2.75 -26.19
C PHE A 262 -17.37 1.55 -26.85
N LEU A 263 -18.66 1.67 -27.16
CA LEU A 263 -19.43 0.57 -27.77
C LEU A 263 -18.90 0.23 -29.15
N ASP A 264 -18.54 1.23 -29.97
CA ASP A 264 -17.92 1.03 -31.27
C ASP A 264 -16.57 0.29 -31.14
N LYS A 265 -15.75 0.62 -30.15
CA LYS A 265 -14.47 -0.06 -29.86
C LYS A 265 -14.66 -1.51 -29.47
N VAL A 266 -15.60 -1.79 -28.55
CA VAL A 266 -15.93 -3.15 -28.09
C VAL A 266 -16.45 -3.99 -29.26
N ASP A 267 -17.36 -3.46 -30.07
CA ASP A 267 -17.95 -4.17 -31.22
C ASP A 267 -16.88 -4.51 -32.27
N ASN A 268 -15.98 -3.57 -32.55
CA ASN A 268 -14.85 -3.81 -33.45
C ASN A 268 -13.93 -4.92 -32.94
N ASN A 269 -13.59 -4.90 -31.64
CA ASN A 269 -12.78 -5.96 -31.02
C ASN A 269 -13.45 -7.33 -31.11
N VAL A 270 -14.76 -7.41 -30.82
CA VAL A 270 -15.51 -8.69 -30.93
C VAL A 270 -15.59 -9.18 -32.37
N LYS A 271 -15.74 -8.30 -33.36
CA LYS A 271 -15.75 -8.67 -34.78
C LYS A 271 -14.39 -9.17 -35.26
N GLU A 272 -13.32 -8.59 -34.79
CA GLU A 272 -11.96 -8.93 -35.20
C GLU A 272 -11.40 -10.16 -34.48
N PHE A 273 -11.54 -10.20 -33.14
CA PHE A 273 -10.92 -11.22 -32.29
C PHE A 273 -11.90 -12.29 -31.77
N GLY A 274 -13.20 -12.06 -31.92
CA GLY A 274 -14.25 -12.94 -31.38
C GLY A 274 -14.70 -12.62 -29.95
N TYR A 275 -13.94 -11.82 -29.20
CA TYR A 275 -14.20 -11.45 -27.79
C TYR A 275 -13.59 -10.09 -27.47
N CYS A 276 -13.90 -9.58 -26.27
CA CYS A 276 -13.27 -8.38 -25.72
C CYS A 276 -13.25 -8.43 -24.20
N THR A 277 -12.13 -8.06 -23.59
CA THR A 277 -11.98 -7.85 -22.16
C THR A 277 -12.00 -6.35 -21.86
N ILE A 278 -12.70 -5.94 -20.83
CA ILE A 278 -12.75 -4.55 -20.38
C ILE A 278 -12.18 -4.46 -18.98
N VAL A 279 -11.26 -3.52 -18.75
CA VAL A 279 -10.80 -3.14 -17.41
C VAL A 279 -11.37 -1.75 -17.11
N VAL A 280 -12.23 -1.65 -16.11
CA VAL A 280 -12.88 -0.39 -15.75
C VAL A 280 -12.42 0.07 -14.37
N SER A 281 -11.90 1.31 -14.28
CA SER A 281 -11.67 1.94 -12.99
C SER A 281 -13.00 2.31 -12.33
N GLU A 282 -13.12 2.05 -11.02
CA GLU A 282 -14.25 2.53 -10.21
C GLU A 282 -14.49 4.04 -10.31
N GLY A 283 -13.42 4.79 -10.62
CA GLY A 283 -13.41 6.24 -10.76
C GLY A 283 -13.80 6.76 -12.14
N THR A 284 -14.17 5.90 -13.08
CA THR A 284 -14.63 6.33 -14.42
C THR A 284 -15.89 7.18 -14.32
N LYS A 285 -15.96 8.27 -15.10
CA LYS A 285 -17.00 9.29 -15.01
C LYS A 285 -17.69 9.54 -16.33
N TRP A 286 -18.98 9.87 -16.24
CA TRP A 286 -19.72 10.51 -17.32
C TRP A 286 -19.16 11.91 -17.61
N PRO A 287 -19.43 12.49 -18.80
CA PRO A 287 -18.99 13.84 -19.12
C PRO A 287 -19.53 14.95 -18.19
N ASP A 288 -20.59 14.66 -17.45
CA ASP A 288 -21.15 15.56 -16.43
C ASP A 288 -20.45 15.47 -15.07
N GLY A 289 -19.41 14.64 -14.95
CA GLY A 289 -18.59 14.46 -13.75
C GLY A 289 -19.12 13.44 -12.74
N ARG A 290 -20.32 12.87 -12.96
CA ARG A 290 -20.84 11.78 -12.10
C ARG A 290 -20.07 10.48 -12.38
N PHE A 291 -19.79 9.73 -11.33
CA PHE A 291 -19.20 8.40 -11.50
C PHE A 291 -20.19 7.44 -12.19
N LEU A 292 -19.68 6.48 -12.95
CA LEU A 292 -20.54 5.48 -13.64
C LEU A 292 -21.44 4.72 -12.65
N ALA A 293 -20.96 4.45 -11.46
CA ALA A 293 -21.66 3.71 -10.41
C ALA A 293 -21.62 4.40 -9.06
N GLU A 294 -22.15 5.61 -8.97
CA GLU A 294 -22.26 6.34 -7.71
C GLU A 294 -23.38 5.72 -6.84
N GLN A 295 -22.97 5.15 -5.70
CA GLN A 295 -23.91 4.64 -4.69
C GLN A 295 -24.11 5.71 -3.63
N GLY A 296 -25.07 6.49 -3.56
CA GLY A 296 -25.35 7.61 -2.63
C GLY A 296 -24.91 7.54 -1.16
N THR A 297 -24.02 6.60 -0.80
CA THR A 297 -23.37 6.43 0.51
C THR A 297 -21.96 7.01 0.50
N ARG A 298 -21.46 7.39 1.69
CA ARG A 298 -20.10 7.95 1.86
C ARG A 298 -19.29 7.08 2.81
N ASP A 299 -17.97 6.99 2.56
CA ASP A 299 -17.03 6.33 3.46
C ASP A 299 -16.69 7.22 4.69
N ASP A 300 -15.93 6.66 5.64
CA ASP A 300 -15.53 7.34 6.88
C ASP A 300 -14.69 8.63 6.64
N PHE A 301 -14.15 8.82 5.44
CA PHE A 301 -13.46 10.04 5.01
C PHE A 301 -14.38 11.04 4.30
N GLY A 302 -15.66 10.71 4.11
CA GLY A 302 -16.66 11.54 3.45
C GLY A 302 -16.66 11.44 1.92
N HIS A 303 -15.91 10.49 1.33
CA HIS A 303 -15.92 10.25 -0.12
C HIS A 303 -17.13 9.40 -0.52
N ALA A 304 -17.66 9.64 -1.73
CA ALA A 304 -18.71 8.78 -2.29
C ALA A 304 -18.24 7.32 -2.31
N GLN A 305 -19.08 6.42 -1.80
CA GLN A 305 -18.80 4.98 -1.93
C GLN A 305 -19.02 4.60 -3.39
N LEU A 306 -17.96 4.12 -4.02
CA LEU A 306 -17.94 3.65 -5.40
C LEU A 306 -18.01 2.11 -5.42
N GLY A 307 -18.29 1.58 -6.58
CA GLY A 307 -18.37 0.14 -6.85
C GLY A 307 -19.61 -0.20 -7.63
N GLY A 308 -19.45 -1.15 -8.56
CA GLY A 308 -20.51 -1.53 -9.49
C GLY A 308 -20.39 -0.85 -10.87
N ALA A 309 -19.25 -0.29 -11.23
CA ALA A 309 -18.96 0.19 -12.59
C ALA A 309 -18.99 -0.97 -13.60
N ALA A 310 -18.47 -2.15 -13.23
CA ALA A 310 -18.48 -3.32 -14.10
C ALA A 310 -19.90 -3.74 -14.52
N PRO A 311 -20.89 -3.92 -13.63
CA PRO A 311 -22.25 -4.25 -14.06
C PRO A 311 -22.91 -3.14 -14.90
N VAL A 312 -22.61 -1.87 -14.66
CA VAL A 312 -23.11 -0.77 -15.51
C VAL A 312 -22.56 -0.91 -16.92
N VAL A 313 -21.26 -1.04 -17.09
CA VAL A 313 -20.58 -1.22 -18.37
C VAL A 313 -21.06 -2.49 -19.10
N ALA A 314 -21.16 -3.61 -18.37
CA ALA A 314 -21.63 -4.87 -18.92
C ALA A 314 -23.08 -4.79 -19.45
N ASN A 315 -23.96 -4.09 -18.72
CA ASN A 315 -25.34 -3.87 -19.14
C ASN A 315 -25.46 -2.93 -20.35
N LEU A 316 -24.63 -1.89 -20.45
CA LEU A 316 -24.54 -1.05 -21.65
C LEU A 316 -24.22 -1.88 -22.88
N ILE A 317 -23.19 -2.74 -22.82
CA ILE A 317 -22.80 -3.64 -23.91
C ILE A 317 -23.93 -4.59 -24.28
N LYS A 318 -24.59 -5.22 -23.30
CA LYS A 318 -25.70 -6.14 -23.54
C LYS A 318 -26.87 -5.47 -24.24
N ASN A 319 -27.26 -4.29 -23.76
CA ASN A 319 -28.41 -3.57 -24.28
C ASN A 319 -28.19 -3.05 -25.70
N ALA A 320 -26.96 -2.56 -26.00
CA ALA A 320 -26.65 -2.00 -27.30
C ALA A 320 -26.21 -3.04 -28.32
N LEU A 321 -25.43 -4.04 -27.93
CA LEU A 321 -24.74 -4.98 -28.84
C LEU A 321 -25.25 -6.42 -28.73
N GLY A 322 -25.98 -6.76 -27.66
CA GLY A 322 -26.54 -8.09 -27.42
C GLY A 322 -25.53 -9.16 -27.00
N TYR A 323 -24.28 -8.81 -26.75
CA TYR A 323 -23.23 -9.76 -26.37
C TYR A 323 -23.44 -10.32 -24.96
N LYS A 324 -23.20 -11.63 -24.81
CA LYS A 324 -23.19 -12.30 -23.51
C LYS A 324 -21.91 -11.91 -22.75
N PHE A 325 -22.05 -11.60 -21.48
CA PHE A 325 -20.99 -11.12 -20.62
C PHE A 325 -20.90 -11.86 -19.29
N HIS A 326 -19.73 -11.74 -18.66
CA HIS A 326 -19.49 -11.89 -17.24
C HIS A 326 -18.68 -10.70 -16.74
N TRP A 327 -18.68 -10.48 -15.43
CA TRP A 327 -17.90 -9.44 -14.80
C TRP A 327 -17.41 -9.86 -13.41
N ALA A 328 -16.36 -9.22 -12.94
CA ALA A 328 -15.84 -9.34 -11.58
C ALA A 328 -15.43 -7.98 -11.04
N VAL A 329 -15.52 -7.82 -9.73
CA VAL A 329 -14.94 -6.68 -9.00
C VAL A 329 -13.73 -7.20 -8.23
N ALA A 330 -12.56 -6.68 -8.53
CA ALA A 330 -11.31 -7.11 -7.87
C ALA A 330 -11.25 -6.66 -6.41
N ASP A 331 -11.81 -5.50 -6.08
CA ASP A 331 -11.94 -4.95 -4.73
C ASP A 331 -10.70 -5.24 -3.85
N TYR A 332 -10.88 -5.73 -2.63
CA TYR A 332 -9.78 -6.04 -1.72
C TYR A 332 -8.88 -7.19 -2.19
N LEU A 333 -9.34 -8.07 -3.06
CA LEU A 333 -8.51 -9.16 -3.60
C LEU A 333 -7.26 -8.62 -4.29
N GLN A 334 -7.39 -7.58 -5.12
CA GLN A 334 -6.25 -6.97 -5.80
C GLN A 334 -5.23 -6.37 -4.83
N ARG A 335 -5.69 -5.81 -3.69
CA ARG A 335 -4.85 -5.16 -2.70
C ARG A 335 -4.15 -6.15 -1.77
N SER A 336 -4.81 -7.25 -1.41
CA SER A 336 -4.36 -8.20 -0.40
C SER A 336 -3.58 -9.39 -0.95
N ALA A 337 -3.46 -9.54 -2.27
CA ALA A 337 -2.91 -10.70 -2.96
C ALA A 337 -1.38 -10.87 -2.73
N ARG A 338 -0.98 -11.27 -1.52
CA ARG A 338 0.44 -11.47 -1.17
C ARG A 338 1.12 -12.55 -2.02
N HIS A 339 0.36 -13.55 -2.46
CA HIS A 339 0.84 -14.64 -3.32
C HIS A 339 1.25 -14.18 -4.73
N LEU A 340 0.78 -13.02 -5.19
CA LEU A 340 1.17 -12.38 -6.45
C LEU A 340 1.99 -11.11 -6.25
N ALA A 341 2.58 -10.91 -5.07
CA ALA A 341 3.40 -9.73 -4.84
C ALA A 341 4.59 -9.69 -5.80
N SER A 342 4.86 -8.49 -6.35
CA SER A 342 6.06 -8.23 -7.12
C SER A 342 7.29 -8.19 -6.22
N ASN A 343 8.39 -8.83 -6.63
CA ASN A 343 9.64 -8.77 -5.87
C ASN A 343 10.19 -7.36 -5.79
N SER A 344 10.11 -6.59 -6.89
CA SER A 344 10.50 -5.17 -6.91
C SER A 344 9.76 -4.36 -5.86
N ASP A 345 8.44 -4.58 -5.72
CA ASP A 345 7.61 -3.88 -4.75
C ASP A 345 7.95 -4.25 -3.30
N VAL A 346 8.21 -5.55 -3.03
CA VAL A 346 8.65 -6.02 -1.70
C VAL A 346 10.00 -5.42 -1.31
N GLU A 347 10.97 -5.40 -2.23
CA GLU A 347 12.30 -4.84 -2.00
C GLU A 347 12.23 -3.33 -1.74
N GLN A 348 11.46 -2.59 -2.53
CA GLN A 348 11.26 -1.16 -2.36
C GLN A 348 10.58 -0.83 -1.04
N ALA A 349 9.51 -1.55 -0.68
CA ALA A 349 8.80 -1.37 0.59
C ALA A 349 9.74 -1.57 1.79
N TYR A 350 10.55 -2.62 1.76
CA TYR A 350 11.53 -2.90 2.81
C TYR A 350 12.60 -1.81 2.90
N ALA A 351 13.17 -1.40 1.77
CA ALA A 351 14.19 -0.36 1.71
C ALA A 351 13.68 1.01 2.20
N LEU A 352 12.42 1.35 1.90
CA LEU A 352 11.80 2.58 2.40
C LEU A 352 11.61 2.54 3.92
N GLY A 353 11.27 1.37 4.48
CA GLY A 353 11.22 1.18 5.93
C GLY A 353 12.59 1.37 6.60
N GLN A 354 13.65 0.81 6.00
CA GLN A 354 15.03 1.01 6.46
C GLN A 354 15.43 2.48 6.40
N ALA A 355 15.21 3.11 5.24
CA ALA A 355 15.58 4.50 5.01
C ALA A 355 14.87 5.47 5.96
N ALA A 356 13.63 5.18 6.35
CA ALA A 356 12.91 5.99 7.32
C ALA A 356 13.64 6.05 8.67
N VAL A 357 14.16 4.92 9.15
CA VAL A 357 14.93 4.86 10.39
C VAL A 357 16.26 5.59 10.25
N GLU A 358 16.99 5.37 9.15
CA GLU A 358 18.28 6.04 8.91
C GLU A 358 18.10 7.57 8.84
N MET A 359 17.09 8.06 8.12
CA MET A 359 16.76 9.48 8.04
C MET A 359 16.45 10.08 9.41
N ALA A 360 15.69 9.36 10.25
CA ALA A 360 15.40 9.82 11.61
C ALA A 360 16.68 9.90 12.46
N LEU A 361 17.57 8.92 12.34
CA LEU A 361 18.85 8.91 13.04
C LEU A 361 19.84 9.98 12.56
N GLU A 362 19.70 10.43 11.30
CA GLU A 362 20.40 11.60 10.76
C GLU A 362 19.79 12.93 11.26
N GLY A 363 18.72 12.89 12.03
CA GLY A 363 18.05 14.08 12.55
C GLY A 363 17.06 14.73 11.57
N LYS A 364 16.74 14.07 10.46
CA LYS A 364 15.70 14.55 9.54
C LYS A 364 14.32 14.46 10.21
N ASN A 365 13.47 15.40 9.88
CA ASN A 365 12.12 15.51 10.42
C ASN A 365 11.16 16.02 9.35
N SER A 366 9.88 15.63 9.42
CA SER A 366 8.85 16.02 8.45
C SER A 366 9.21 15.66 7.00
N VAL A 367 9.77 14.46 6.80
CA VAL A 367 10.21 13.95 5.50
C VAL A 367 9.61 12.59 5.19
N MET A 368 9.72 12.21 3.91
CA MET A 368 9.31 10.92 3.37
C MET A 368 10.47 10.34 2.55
N PRO A 369 10.98 9.13 2.85
CA PRO A 369 11.84 8.42 1.92
C PRO A 369 11.05 8.11 0.64
N ALA A 370 11.68 8.26 -0.51
CA ALA A 370 11.05 8.17 -1.81
C ALA A 370 11.85 7.28 -2.75
N ILE A 371 11.17 6.60 -3.68
CA ILE A 371 11.83 5.88 -4.77
C ILE A 371 12.16 6.87 -5.88
N VAL A 372 13.41 6.89 -6.30
CA VAL A 372 13.91 7.65 -7.44
C VAL A 372 14.32 6.67 -8.53
N ARG A 373 13.61 6.68 -9.65
CA ARG A 373 13.92 5.83 -10.81
C ARG A 373 15.14 6.37 -11.53
N ILE A 374 16.14 5.52 -11.73
CA ILE A 374 17.40 5.85 -12.44
C ILE A 374 17.36 5.37 -13.88
N SER A 375 16.84 4.16 -14.12
CA SER A 375 16.72 3.59 -15.48
C SER A 375 15.63 2.53 -15.54
N ASN A 376 15.11 2.29 -16.77
CA ASN A 376 14.09 1.25 -17.03
C ASN A 376 14.73 -0.09 -17.44
N ASN A 377 15.82 -0.06 -18.18
CA ASN A 377 16.47 -1.28 -18.69
C ASN A 377 18.01 -1.19 -18.58
N PRO A 378 18.65 -1.91 -17.64
CA PRO A 378 18.01 -2.62 -16.54
C PRO A 378 17.30 -1.66 -15.57
N TYR A 379 16.25 -2.13 -14.91
CA TYR A 379 15.57 -1.32 -13.89
C TYR A 379 16.49 -1.04 -12.72
N LYS A 380 16.67 0.24 -12.42
CA LYS A 380 17.46 0.71 -11.29
C LYS A 380 16.73 1.85 -10.58
N TRP A 381 16.79 1.82 -9.28
CA TRP A 381 16.22 2.84 -8.42
C TRP A 381 17.13 3.09 -7.21
N GLU A 382 16.96 4.21 -6.59
CA GLU A 382 17.63 4.58 -5.34
C GLU A 382 16.65 5.25 -4.38
N ILE A 383 17.05 5.44 -3.13
CA ILE A 383 16.25 6.13 -2.13
C ILE A 383 16.56 7.63 -2.17
N GLY A 384 15.53 8.41 -2.45
CA GLY A 384 15.50 9.86 -2.28
C GLY A 384 14.81 10.29 -0.98
N CYS A 385 14.65 11.59 -0.82
CA CYS A 385 13.99 12.19 0.34
C CYS A 385 13.11 13.35 -0.13
N GLY A 386 11.82 13.35 0.26
CA GLY A 386 10.88 14.44 0.00
C GLY A 386 10.42 15.11 1.28
N GLU A 387 10.13 16.40 1.21
CA GLU A 387 9.54 17.16 2.31
C GLU A 387 8.04 16.87 2.42
N LEU A 388 7.49 16.66 3.61
CA LEU A 388 6.06 16.35 3.78
C LEU A 388 5.14 17.46 3.32
N LYS A 389 5.58 18.72 3.33
CA LYS A 389 4.79 19.84 2.78
C LYS A 389 4.50 19.71 1.28
N ASP A 390 5.36 18.98 0.55
CA ASP A 390 5.23 18.78 -0.90
C ASP A 390 4.43 17.49 -1.22
N VAL A 391 4.12 16.69 -0.19
CA VAL A 391 3.37 15.42 -0.29
C VAL A 391 1.96 15.55 0.27
N ALA A 392 1.81 16.23 1.40
CA ALA A 392 0.53 16.34 2.10
C ALA A 392 -0.52 17.06 1.25
N ASN A 393 -1.70 16.42 1.09
CA ASN A 393 -2.83 16.95 0.32
C ASN A 393 -2.53 17.22 -1.17
N VAL A 394 -1.54 16.53 -1.75
CA VAL A 394 -1.21 16.58 -3.18
C VAL A 394 -1.37 15.19 -3.77
N GLU A 395 -2.03 15.08 -4.92
CA GLU A 395 -2.21 13.81 -5.66
C GLU A 395 -1.38 13.80 -6.95
N LYS A 396 -0.68 12.70 -7.19
CA LYS A 396 0.05 12.44 -8.44
C LYS A 396 -0.88 11.75 -9.44
N MET A 397 -1.38 12.51 -10.40
CA MET A 397 -2.19 11.99 -11.49
C MET A 397 -1.35 11.22 -12.51
N MET A 398 -2.00 10.31 -13.24
CA MET A 398 -1.33 9.60 -14.33
C MET A 398 -1.07 10.58 -15.49
N PRO A 399 0.14 10.58 -16.08
CA PRO A 399 0.47 11.46 -17.20
C PRO A 399 -0.43 11.22 -18.41
N LYS A 400 -0.93 12.27 -19.04
CA LYS A 400 -1.82 12.16 -20.21
C LYS A 400 -1.21 11.40 -21.37
N ASN A 401 0.11 11.47 -21.54
CA ASN A 401 0.85 10.73 -22.59
C ASN A 401 0.99 9.24 -22.30
N TYR A 402 0.48 8.76 -21.16
CA TYR A 402 0.40 7.32 -20.84
C TYR A 402 -0.89 6.67 -21.36
N ILE A 403 -1.89 7.49 -21.69
CA ILE A 403 -3.15 7.03 -22.29
C ILE A 403 -3.06 7.19 -23.81
N SER A 404 -3.50 6.18 -24.57
CA SER A 404 -3.56 6.22 -26.02
C SER A 404 -4.49 7.34 -26.54
N ALA A 405 -4.29 7.75 -27.78
CA ALA A 405 -5.06 8.85 -28.37
C ALA A 405 -6.59 8.56 -28.47
N ASP A 406 -6.97 7.27 -28.56
CA ASP A 406 -8.38 6.85 -28.55
C ASP A 406 -8.97 6.77 -27.13
N GLY A 407 -8.17 6.92 -26.08
CA GLY A 407 -8.60 6.92 -24.68
C GLY A 407 -8.86 5.53 -24.08
N PHE A 408 -8.59 4.44 -24.80
CA PHE A 408 -8.98 3.09 -24.41
C PHE A 408 -7.82 2.11 -24.16
N SER A 409 -6.59 2.59 -24.22
CA SER A 409 -5.39 1.75 -24.05
C SER A 409 -4.24 2.53 -23.42
N ILE A 410 -3.13 1.84 -23.12
CA ILE A 410 -1.88 2.47 -22.68
C ILE A 410 -0.93 2.68 -23.85
N THR A 411 -0.04 3.67 -23.71
CA THR A 411 1.07 3.90 -24.64
C THR A 411 2.29 3.04 -24.28
N ASP A 412 3.27 2.98 -25.20
CA ASP A 412 4.57 2.34 -24.94
C ASP A 412 5.29 2.97 -23.74
N SER A 413 5.22 4.30 -23.58
CA SER A 413 5.80 4.98 -22.43
C SER A 413 5.18 4.54 -21.09
N CYS A 414 3.87 4.28 -21.07
CA CYS A 414 3.21 3.72 -19.90
C CYS A 414 3.67 2.28 -19.64
N ARG A 415 3.75 1.48 -20.68
CA ARG A 415 4.24 0.08 -20.61
C ARG A 415 5.67 0.02 -20.08
N GLU A 416 6.57 0.87 -20.57
CA GLU A 416 7.96 0.97 -20.09
C GLU A 416 8.03 1.38 -18.60
N TYR A 417 7.12 2.23 -18.15
CA TYR A 417 7.04 2.61 -16.75
C TYR A 417 6.56 1.45 -15.86
N LEU A 418 5.52 0.73 -16.30
CA LEU A 418 4.83 -0.28 -15.49
C LEU A 418 5.60 -1.62 -15.42
N LEU A 419 6.20 -2.07 -16.53
CA LEU A 419 6.80 -3.40 -16.61
C LEU A 419 7.81 -3.70 -15.49
N PRO A 420 8.76 -2.83 -15.16
CA PRO A 420 9.73 -3.11 -14.09
C PRO A 420 9.10 -3.24 -12.70
N LEU A 421 7.95 -2.59 -12.50
CA LEU A 421 7.27 -2.59 -11.20
C LEU A 421 6.57 -3.91 -10.88
N ILE A 422 6.25 -4.71 -11.90
CA ILE A 422 5.61 -6.02 -11.73
C ILE A 422 6.59 -7.18 -11.73
N GLU A 423 7.89 -6.91 -11.85
CA GLU A 423 8.92 -7.93 -12.02
C GLU A 423 9.17 -8.77 -10.76
N GLY A 424 9.53 -10.02 -11.03
CA GLY A 424 10.01 -10.99 -10.05
C GLY A 424 8.91 -11.60 -9.17
N GLU A 425 9.19 -12.81 -8.72
CA GLU A 425 8.32 -13.58 -7.85
C GLU A 425 8.80 -13.47 -6.40
N ASN A 426 7.87 -13.32 -5.47
CA ASN A 426 8.16 -13.26 -4.04
C ASN A 426 7.08 -14.03 -3.27
N TYR A 427 7.04 -15.35 -3.50
CA TYR A 427 6.05 -16.20 -2.84
C TYR A 427 6.28 -16.26 -1.33
N PRO A 428 5.21 -16.35 -0.53
CA PRO A 428 5.33 -16.75 0.88
C PRO A 428 5.98 -18.14 0.99
N PRO A 429 6.83 -18.38 1.99
CA PRO A 429 7.46 -19.69 2.22
C PRO A 429 6.46 -20.78 2.59
#